data_c25b0863b7c12ff98eaa7b0238890554
#
_entry.id   c25b0863b7c12ff98eaa7b0238890554
#
_cell.length_a   1.000
_cell.length_b   1.000
_cell.length_c   1.000
_cell.angle_alpha   90.00
_cell.angle_beta   90.00
_cell.angle_gamma   90.00
#
_symmetry.space_group_name_H-M   'P 1'
#
loop_
_entity.id
_entity.type
_entity.pdbx_description
1 polymer ?
#
loop_
_entity_poly.entity_id
_entity_poly.type
_entity_poly.pdbx_seq_one_letter_code
_entity_poly.pdbx_strand_id
1 'polypeptide(L)'
;TKMKLNLRFLKLMLLLFILPLQMLAAELGEAGKLLAALPGVSDVETLKSTHFPEKYVFFIKQQLDAKDASKGSFEQRVILCHRGFDRPTVLVTEGYNAKYALREGYIEELSKLFDTNIITVEYRYFDKSMPSPCNWDYLTVENSLYDLHHVNQTLHAMYKGKWIATGISKGGQTTMFYRAYFPNDVDISVPYVAPLNKGVEDGRHEKFLQEEVSTKENRQKVLNFQLLLFRRKAALLPMFEKYCSEKQYRFNAPIAEIFDYSVFEYAFAFWQWGEDIRKIPTNDATDDQ
;
A
#
# COMPACT_ATOMS: atom_id res chain seq x y z
N THR A 1 0.52 37.94 -58.10
CA THR A 1 -0.41 38.47 -57.08
C THR A 1 0.12 38.16 -55.71
N LYS A 2 0.73 39.17 -55.01
CA LYS A 2 1.24 39.03 -53.65
C LYS A 2 0.06 39.16 -52.67
N MET A 3 -0.27 38.10 -52.02
CA MET A 3 -1.26 38.06 -50.96
C MET A 3 -0.68 38.76 -49.69
N LYS A 4 -1.15 39.94 -49.36
CA LYS A 4 -0.79 40.63 -48.12
C LYS A 4 -1.48 39.92 -46.97
N LEU A 5 -0.73 39.11 -46.22
CA LEU A 5 -1.19 38.48 -45.01
C LEU A 5 -1.51 39.55 -43.96
N ASN A 6 -2.76 39.60 -43.52
CA ASN A 6 -3.27 40.65 -42.66
C ASN A 6 -2.75 40.46 -41.22
N LEU A 7 -1.76 41.27 -40.85
CA LEU A 7 -1.04 41.22 -39.57
C LEU A 7 -1.95 41.32 -38.34
N ARG A 8 -3.18 41.84 -38.52
CA ARG A 8 -4.21 41.91 -37.47
C ARG A 8 -4.84 40.57 -37.19
N PHE A 9 -4.99 39.69 -38.21
CA PHE A 9 -5.49 38.33 -38.04
C PHE A 9 -4.46 37.42 -37.32
N LEU A 10 -3.17 37.62 -37.60
CA LEU A 10 -2.10 36.86 -36.94
C LEU A 10 -1.97 37.24 -35.46
N LYS A 11 -2.18 38.52 -35.11
CA LYS A 11 -2.21 38.95 -33.70
C LYS A 11 -3.43 38.44 -32.94
N LEU A 12 -4.58 38.29 -33.60
CA LEU A 12 -5.78 37.73 -32.96
C LEU A 12 -5.68 36.21 -32.76
N MET A 13 -5.05 35.49 -33.68
CA MET A 13 -4.76 34.06 -33.50
C MET A 13 -3.69 33.81 -32.43
N LEU A 14 -2.69 34.69 -32.30
CA LEU A 14 -1.68 34.53 -31.23
C LEU A 14 -2.24 34.81 -29.82
N LEU A 15 -3.26 35.67 -29.70
CA LEU A 15 -3.95 35.94 -28.43
C LEU A 15 -4.90 34.81 -27.99
N LEU A 16 -5.38 33.96 -28.91
CA LEU A 16 -6.20 32.80 -28.61
C LEU A 16 -5.38 31.60 -28.17
N PHE A 17 -4.05 31.57 -28.40
CA PHE A 17 -3.15 30.52 -27.96
C PHE A 17 -2.44 30.82 -26.63
N ILE A 18 -2.69 31.98 -26.01
CA ILE A 18 -2.18 32.34 -24.66
C ILE A 18 -3.35 32.45 -23.66
N LEU A 19 -4.40 31.67 -23.84
CA LEU A 19 -5.20 31.25 -22.71
C LEU A 19 -4.37 30.15 -22.04
N PRO A 20 -3.83 30.37 -20.83
CA PRO A 20 -3.31 29.30 -20.08
C PRO A 20 -4.46 28.28 -19.96
N LEU A 21 -4.23 27.06 -20.35
CA LEU A 21 -5.02 25.93 -19.86
C LEU A 21 -4.80 25.94 -18.34
N GLN A 22 -5.49 26.81 -17.64
CA GLN A 22 -5.73 26.68 -16.24
C GLN A 22 -6.57 25.40 -16.15
N MET A 23 -5.87 24.24 -16.07
CA MET A 23 -6.47 23.11 -15.40
C MET A 23 -7.01 23.70 -14.11
N LEU A 24 -8.34 23.72 -13.99
CA LEU A 24 -9.03 24.12 -12.79
C LEU A 24 -8.58 23.11 -11.72
N ALA A 25 -7.42 23.37 -11.09
CA ALA A 25 -7.05 22.65 -9.88
C ALA A 25 -8.21 22.91 -8.94
N ALA A 26 -8.92 21.86 -8.55
CA ALA A 26 -10.04 21.99 -7.62
C ALA A 26 -9.52 22.79 -6.42
N GLU A 27 -10.20 23.89 -6.09
CA GLU A 27 -9.76 24.75 -5.00
C GLU A 27 -9.72 23.92 -3.72
N LEU A 28 -8.58 23.95 -3.00
CA LEU A 28 -8.42 23.23 -1.75
C LEU A 28 -9.45 23.75 -0.74
N GLY A 29 -10.13 22.83 -0.07
CA GLY A 29 -10.96 23.14 1.08
C GLY A 29 -10.13 23.61 2.28
N GLU A 30 -10.78 23.84 3.42
CA GLU A 30 -10.11 24.36 4.62
C GLU A 30 -9.00 23.41 5.10
N ALA A 31 -9.30 22.11 5.20
CA ALA A 31 -8.31 21.14 5.62
C ALA A 31 -7.14 21.03 4.63
N GLY A 32 -7.42 21.12 3.33
CA GLY A 32 -6.37 21.10 2.29
C GLY A 32 -5.45 22.32 2.35
N LYS A 33 -5.99 23.51 2.61
CA LYS A 33 -5.21 24.75 2.78
C LYS A 33 -4.28 24.69 3.99
N LEU A 34 -4.80 24.17 5.12
CA LEU A 34 -3.99 23.97 6.33
C LEU A 34 -2.91 22.91 6.09
N LEU A 35 -3.26 21.80 5.44
CA LEU A 35 -2.32 20.73 5.09
C LEU A 35 -1.18 21.26 4.23
N ALA A 36 -1.48 22.01 3.19
CA ALA A 36 -0.48 22.61 2.27
C ALA A 36 0.45 23.62 2.95
N ALA A 37 0.05 24.18 4.09
CA ALA A 37 0.86 25.11 4.87
C ALA A 37 1.81 24.41 5.87
N LEU A 38 1.69 23.08 6.08
CA LEU A 38 2.53 22.35 7.02
C LEU A 38 3.96 22.20 6.48
N PRO A 39 4.98 22.29 7.33
CA PRO A 39 6.37 22.10 6.94
C PRO A 39 6.61 20.70 6.33
N GLY A 40 7.32 20.64 5.23
CA GLY A 40 7.67 19.38 4.56
C GLY A 40 6.55 18.72 3.77
N VAL A 41 5.37 19.31 3.72
CA VAL A 41 4.24 18.86 2.89
C VAL A 41 4.34 19.49 1.50
N SER A 42 4.12 18.67 0.47
CA SER A 42 4.13 19.07 -0.95
C SER A 42 3.01 18.38 -1.73
N ASP A 43 2.73 18.89 -2.94
CA ASP A 43 1.87 18.26 -3.95
C ASP A 43 0.50 17.82 -3.41
N VAL A 44 -0.19 18.72 -2.69
CA VAL A 44 -1.52 18.45 -2.13
C VAL A 44 -2.56 18.47 -3.25
N GLU A 45 -3.13 17.29 -3.55
CA GLU A 45 -4.15 17.11 -4.56
C GLU A 45 -5.47 16.64 -3.95
N THR A 46 -6.59 17.26 -4.39
CA THR A 46 -7.93 16.85 -3.97
C THR A 46 -8.34 15.53 -4.63
N LEU A 47 -8.85 14.60 -3.84
CA LEU A 47 -9.44 13.35 -4.30
C LEU A 47 -10.96 13.36 -4.07
N LYS A 48 -11.69 12.66 -4.94
CA LYS A 48 -13.12 12.39 -4.71
C LYS A 48 -13.30 11.42 -3.55
N SER A 49 -14.36 11.63 -2.77
CA SER A 49 -14.77 10.71 -1.71
C SER A 49 -16.29 10.64 -1.59
N THR A 50 -16.82 9.42 -1.39
CA THR A 50 -18.25 9.19 -1.07
C THR A 50 -18.51 9.25 0.44
N HIS A 51 -17.45 9.24 1.25
CA HIS A 51 -17.57 9.12 2.72
C HIS A 51 -17.09 10.33 3.49
N PHE A 52 -16.23 11.17 2.90
CA PHE A 52 -15.58 12.28 3.59
C PHE A 52 -15.87 13.62 2.88
N PRO A 53 -16.08 14.71 3.64
CA PRO A 53 -16.26 16.05 3.04
C PRO A 53 -15.04 16.48 2.23
N GLU A 54 -13.84 16.16 2.70
CA GLU A 54 -12.59 16.46 2.01
C GLU A 54 -11.68 15.23 2.02
N LYS A 55 -10.95 15.01 0.92
CA LYS A 55 -9.97 13.94 0.79
C LYS A 55 -8.80 14.42 -0.05
N TYR A 56 -7.59 14.10 0.39
CA TYR A 56 -6.35 14.54 -0.23
C TYR A 56 -5.34 13.42 -0.36
N VAL A 57 -4.54 13.47 -1.42
CA VAL A 57 -3.24 12.82 -1.49
C VAL A 57 -2.17 13.90 -1.47
N PHE A 58 -1.09 13.68 -0.76
CA PHE A 58 0.03 14.61 -0.65
C PHE A 58 1.33 13.85 -0.39
N PHE A 59 2.44 14.56 -0.46
CA PHE A 59 3.73 14.04 -0.09
C PHE A 59 4.25 14.73 1.16
N ILE A 60 5.03 13.99 1.94
CA ILE A 60 5.76 14.52 3.07
C ILE A 60 7.23 14.14 2.95
N LYS A 61 8.11 15.11 3.14
CA LYS A 61 9.55 14.89 3.06
C LYS A 61 10.04 14.08 4.26
N GLN A 62 10.65 12.91 4.00
CA GLN A 62 11.21 12.01 5.00
C GLN A 62 12.72 11.91 4.87
N GLN A 63 13.42 11.67 5.98
CA GLN A 63 14.83 11.35 5.95
C GLN A 63 15.05 9.91 5.47
N LEU A 64 16.09 9.67 4.64
CA LEU A 64 16.48 8.31 4.28
C LEU A 64 16.91 7.51 5.51
N ASP A 65 17.79 8.10 6.33
CA ASP A 65 18.19 7.59 7.63
C ASP A 65 17.68 8.54 8.72
N ALA A 66 16.81 8.05 9.59
CA ALA A 66 16.21 8.86 10.66
C ALA A 66 17.26 9.41 11.66
N LYS A 67 18.44 8.80 11.72
CA LYS A 67 19.53 9.18 12.64
C LYS A 67 20.62 10.02 11.98
N ASP A 68 20.63 10.12 10.65
CA ASP A 68 21.65 10.85 9.90
C ASP A 68 21.05 11.60 8.70
N ALA A 69 20.67 12.84 8.90
CA ALA A 69 20.12 13.71 7.87
C ALA A 69 21.05 13.94 6.66
N SER A 70 22.37 13.68 6.82
CA SER A 70 23.33 13.81 5.72
C SER A 70 23.16 12.75 4.63
N LYS A 71 22.44 11.66 4.90
CA LYS A 71 22.13 10.59 3.94
C LYS A 71 21.11 11.01 2.88
N GLY A 72 20.43 12.13 3.07
CA GLY A 72 19.43 12.65 2.15
C GLY A 72 18.00 12.37 2.58
N SER A 73 17.06 12.61 1.67
CA SER A 73 15.63 12.54 1.92
C SER A 73 14.87 12.00 0.71
N PHE A 74 13.63 11.64 0.92
CA PHE A 74 12.68 11.24 -0.14
C PHE A 74 11.29 11.78 0.17
N GLU A 75 10.40 11.73 -0.81
CA GLU A 75 9.01 12.12 -0.67
C GLU A 75 8.17 10.86 -0.40
N GLN A 76 7.43 10.85 0.71
CA GLN A 76 6.54 9.75 1.08
C GLN A 76 5.09 10.14 0.83
N ARG A 77 4.34 9.29 0.12
CA ARG A 77 2.92 9.51 -0.16
C ARG A 77 2.07 9.24 1.08
N VAL A 78 1.17 10.18 1.36
CA VAL A 78 0.18 10.08 2.43
C VAL A 78 -1.21 10.42 1.88
N ILE A 79 -2.23 9.75 2.36
CA ILE A 79 -3.62 10.03 2.02
C ILE A 79 -4.35 10.47 3.28
N LEU A 80 -4.99 11.64 3.21
CA LEU A 80 -5.85 12.20 4.25
C LEU A 80 -7.30 12.11 3.83
N CYS A 81 -8.14 11.48 4.66
CA CYS A 81 -9.59 11.60 4.59
C CYS A 81 -10.06 12.43 5.79
N HIS A 82 -10.47 13.67 5.53
CA HIS A 82 -10.88 14.62 6.55
C HIS A 82 -12.36 14.50 6.86
N ARG A 83 -12.69 14.26 8.13
CA ARG A 83 -14.05 14.24 8.67
C ARG A 83 -14.40 15.51 9.42
N GLY A 84 -13.43 16.05 10.15
CA GLY A 84 -13.55 17.25 10.96
C GLY A 84 -12.37 17.42 11.91
N PHE A 85 -12.04 18.66 12.27
CA PHE A 85 -10.89 18.97 13.14
C PHE A 85 -11.07 18.51 14.59
N ASP A 86 -12.32 18.39 15.05
CA ASP A 86 -12.72 17.93 16.36
C ASP A 86 -12.86 16.41 16.48
N ARG A 87 -12.71 15.69 15.37
CA ARG A 87 -12.88 14.24 15.30
C ARG A 87 -11.59 13.51 15.68
N PRO A 88 -11.70 12.30 16.25
CA PRO A 88 -10.55 11.42 16.42
C PRO A 88 -9.89 11.11 15.05
N THR A 89 -8.65 10.66 15.08
CA THR A 89 -7.88 10.35 13.88
C THR A 89 -7.38 8.92 13.89
N VAL A 90 -7.66 8.17 12.84
CA VAL A 90 -7.09 6.85 12.60
C VAL A 90 -5.84 7.01 11.73
N LEU A 91 -4.69 6.60 12.27
CA LEU A 91 -3.43 6.47 11.54
C LEU A 91 -3.30 5.03 11.04
N VAL A 92 -3.44 4.83 9.75
CA VAL A 92 -3.26 3.52 9.10
C VAL A 92 -1.78 3.33 8.78
N THR A 93 -1.17 2.39 9.50
CA THR A 93 0.22 2.01 9.31
C THR A 93 0.28 0.89 8.27
N GLU A 94 0.97 1.14 7.18
CA GLU A 94 1.09 0.18 6.10
C GLU A 94 2.31 -0.74 6.26
N GLY A 95 2.35 -1.78 5.45
CA GLY A 95 3.52 -2.61 5.23
C GLY A 95 3.98 -2.57 3.77
N TYR A 96 3.16 -1.98 2.88
CA TYR A 96 3.28 -2.01 1.43
C TYR A 96 2.79 -0.69 0.81
N ASN A 97 2.28 -0.73 -0.43
CA ASN A 97 1.67 0.44 -1.06
C ASN A 97 0.28 0.75 -0.48
N ALA A 98 -0.12 2.02 -0.59
CA ALA A 98 -1.41 2.51 -0.12
C ALA A 98 -2.40 2.87 -1.25
N LYS A 99 -2.26 2.27 -2.45
CA LYS A 99 -3.09 2.61 -3.63
C LYS A 99 -4.59 2.44 -3.38
N TYR A 100 -4.98 1.48 -2.57
CA TYR A 100 -6.38 1.22 -2.24
C TYR A 100 -7.05 2.42 -1.55
N ALA A 101 -6.28 3.19 -0.77
CA ALA A 101 -6.78 4.37 -0.08
C ALA A 101 -7.09 5.54 -1.02
N LEU A 102 -6.58 5.54 -2.26
CA LEU A 102 -6.92 6.55 -3.28
C LEU A 102 -8.34 6.41 -3.81
N ARG A 103 -8.96 5.23 -3.70
CA ARG A 103 -10.30 4.94 -4.27
C ARG A 103 -11.37 5.84 -3.63
N GLU A 104 -12.31 6.32 -4.44
CA GLU A 104 -13.40 7.21 -4.01
C GLU A 104 -14.23 6.64 -2.84
N GLY A 105 -14.51 5.32 -2.88
CA GLY A 105 -15.28 4.60 -1.86
C GLY A 105 -14.44 4.10 -0.67
N TYR A 106 -13.19 4.54 -0.51
CA TYR A 106 -12.36 4.08 0.61
C TYR A 106 -12.85 4.64 1.95
N ILE A 107 -13.01 3.74 2.91
CA ILE A 107 -13.25 4.03 4.32
C ILE A 107 -12.71 2.90 5.18
N GLU A 108 -12.07 3.23 6.29
CA GLU A 108 -11.54 2.31 7.28
C GLU A 108 -12.64 1.85 8.26
N GLU A 109 -12.55 0.60 8.77
CA GLU A 109 -13.55 0.04 9.69
C GLU A 109 -13.71 0.90 10.95
N LEU A 110 -12.61 1.27 11.60
CA LEU A 110 -12.63 2.10 12.80
C LEU A 110 -13.22 3.48 12.54
N SER A 111 -13.02 4.01 11.32
CA SER A 111 -13.64 5.27 10.93
C SER A 111 -15.15 5.18 10.76
N LYS A 112 -15.66 4.04 10.29
CA LYS A 112 -17.12 3.78 10.27
C LYS A 112 -17.70 3.71 11.67
N LEU A 113 -16.97 3.10 12.61
CA LEU A 113 -17.46 2.88 13.98
C LEU A 113 -17.38 4.15 14.83
N PHE A 114 -16.36 4.99 14.64
CA PHE A 114 -16.06 6.11 15.53
C PHE A 114 -16.11 7.48 14.85
N ASP A 115 -16.49 7.54 13.58
CA ASP A 115 -16.62 8.79 12.79
C ASP A 115 -15.34 9.62 12.80
N THR A 116 -14.22 9.02 12.40
CA THR A 116 -12.86 9.58 12.51
C THR A 116 -12.34 10.17 11.21
N ASN A 117 -11.30 11.00 11.27
CA ASN A 117 -10.40 11.23 10.17
C ASN A 117 -9.58 9.95 9.88
N ILE A 118 -9.03 9.84 8.67
CA ILE A 118 -8.08 8.75 8.32
C ILE A 118 -6.82 9.37 7.71
N ILE A 119 -5.67 8.93 8.20
CA ILE A 119 -4.36 9.22 7.63
C ILE A 119 -3.75 7.87 7.25
N THR A 120 -3.60 7.60 5.95
CA THR A 120 -2.96 6.36 5.46
C THR A 120 -1.57 6.71 4.94
N VAL A 121 -0.55 6.09 5.53
CA VAL A 121 0.86 6.34 5.19
C VAL A 121 1.39 5.19 4.36
N GLU A 122 1.72 5.44 3.09
CA GLU A 122 2.39 4.44 2.26
C GLU A 122 3.75 4.08 2.83
N TYR A 123 4.05 2.78 2.89
CA TYR A 123 5.32 2.34 3.45
C TYR A 123 6.49 2.78 2.56
N ARG A 124 7.60 3.21 3.17
CA ARG A 124 8.81 3.59 2.41
C ARG A 124 9.22 2.50 1.41
N TYR A 125 9.77 2.86 0.27
CA TYR A 125 10.19 1.98 -0.82
C TYR A 125 9.05 1.30 -1.59
N PHE A 126 7.82 1.72 -1.40
CA PHE A 126 6.69 1.24 -2.21
C PHE A 126 6.11 2.35 -3.09
N ASP A 127 5.76 1.97 -4.32
CA ASP A 127 5.11 2.79 -5.35
C ASP A 127 5.68 4.23 -5.46
N LYS A 128 4.95 5.24 -4.99
CA LYS A 128 5.37 6.65 -5.05
C LYS A 128 6.30 7.06 -3.91
N SER A 129 6.43 6.23 -2.91
CA SER A 129 7.33 6.44 -1.76
C SER A 129 8.71 5.78 -1.97
N MET A 130 9.12 5.62 -3.23
CA MET A 130 10.41 5.06 -3.60
C MET A 130 11.48 6.17 -3.63
N PRO A 131 12.56 6.06 -2.81
CA PRO A 131 13.68 7.01 -2.89
C PRO A 131 14.40 6.94 -4.25
N SER A 132 14.93 8.09 -4.70
CA SER A 132 15.76 8.15 -5.90
C SER A 132 17.02 9.00 -5.62
N PRO A 133 18.25 8.46 -5.74
CA PRO A 133 18.56 7.06 -6.07
C PRO A 133 18.10 6.07 -4.98
N CYS A 134 17.78 4.84 -5.38
CA CYS A 134 17.35 3.79 -4.46
C CYS A 134 18.58 3.17 -3.77
N ASN A 135 18.61 3.18 -2.43
CA ASN A 135 19.55 2.41 -1.61
C ASN A 135 18.73 1.61 -0.58
N TRP A 136 18.75 0.29 -0.71
CA TRP A 136 17.96 -0.63 0.12
C TRP A 136 18.44 -0.71 1.58
N ASP A 137 19.62 -0.23 1.92
CA ASP A 137 20.16 -0.22 3.30
C ASP A 137 19.25 0.57 4.27
N TYR A 138 18.49 1.54 3.74
CA TYR A 138 17.57 2.35 4.53
C TYR A 138 16.14 1.82 4.60
N LEU A 139 15.84 0.69 3.93
CA LEU A 139 14.57 -0.03 4.11
C LEU A 139 14.63 -0.86 5.40
N THR A 140 14.60 -0.17 6.53
CA THR A 140 14.61 -0.79 7.86
C THR A 140 13.28 -0.55 8.57
N VAL A 141 12.95 -1.45 9.50
CA VAL A 141 11.78 -1.27 10.38
C VAL A 141 11.92 0.05 11.16
N GLU A 142 13.07 0.30 11.74
CA GLU A 142 13.31 1.50 12.53
C GLU A 142 13.03 2.78 11.74
N ASN A 143 13.61 2.93 10.54
CA ASN A 143 13.35 4.10 9.69
C ASN A 143 11.87 4.26 9.34
N SER A 144 11.15 3.13 9.10
CA SER A 144 9.70 3.17 8.83
C SER A 144 8.89 3.68 10.01
N LEU A 145 9.32 3.39 11.24
CA LEU A 145 8.65 3.87 12.45
C LEU A 145 8.90 5.37 12.66
N TYR A 146 10.09 5.87 12.34
CA TYR A 146 10.38 7.30 12.34
C TYR A 146 9.58 8.07 11.28
N ASP A 147 9.31 7.47 10.12
CA ASP A 147 8.41 8.07 9.12
C ASP A 147 7.01 8.30 9.71
N LEU A 148 6.45 7.28 10.36
CA LEU A 148 5.13 7.37 11.01
C LEU A 148 5.13 8.41 12.13
N HIS A 149 6.18 8.44 12.95
CA HIS A 149 6.37 9.44 13.98
C HIS A 149 6.36 10.85 13.39
N HIS A 150 7.11 11.10 12.34
CA HIS A 150 7.17 12.40 11.70
C HIS A 150 5.82 12.80 11.08
N VAL A 151 5.10 11.88 10.42
CA VAL A 151 3.73 12.12 9.92
C VAL A 151 2.79 12.46 11.08
N ASN A 152 2.85 11.71 12.17
CA ASN A 152 2.03 11.95 13.36
C ASN A 152 2.30 13.33 13.94
N GLN A 153 3.57 13.68 14.21
CA GLN A 153 3.95 14.98 14.77
C GLN A 153 3.53 16.14 13.86
N THR A 154 3.71 15.99 12.55
CA THR A 154 3.33 17.02 11.57
C THR A 154 1.82 17.26 11.57
N LEU A 155 1.01 16.19 11.54
CA LEU A 155 -0.44 16.29 11.43
C LEU A 155 -1.16 16.53 12.77
N HIS A 156 -0.48 16.38 13.90
CA HIS A 156 -0.97 16.85 15.20
C HIS A 156 -1.21 18.36 15.25
N ALA A 157 -0.58 19.13 14.34
CA ALA A 157 -0.89 20.55 14.20
C ALA A 157 -2.37 20.78 13.83
N MET A 158 -2.94 19.88 13.02
CA MET A 158 -4.33 19.95 12.54
C MET A 158 -5.31 19.22 13.45
N TYR A 159 -4.92 18.06 14.01
CA TYR A 159 -5.82 17.14 14.72
C TYR A 159 -5.38 16.94 16.16
N LYS A 160 -6.05 17.63 17.10
CA LYS A 160 -5.74 17.59 18.54
C LYS A 160 -6.53 16.53 19.31
N GLY A 161 -7.45 15.82 18.64
CA GLY A 161 -8.26 14.76 19.23
C GLY A 161 -7.47 13.49 19.50
N LYS A 162 -8.20 12.43 19.86
CA LYS A 162 -7.62 11.10 20.09
C LYS A 162 -7.07 10.48 18.79
N TRP A 163 -5.94 9.79 18.91
CA TRP A 163 -5.32 9.09 17.81
C TRP A 163 -5.34 7.57 18.02
N ILE A 164 -5.68 6.85 16.94
CA ILE A 164 -5.78 5.40 16.92
C ILE A 164 -4.86 4.90 15.79
N ALA A 165 -3.82 4.14 16.13
CA ALA A 165 -3.03 3.45 15.10
C ALA A 165 -3.66 2.11 14.75
N THR A 166 -3.72 1.77 13.47
CA THR A 166 -4.23 0.48 12.99
C THR A 166 -3.49 0.04 11.74
N GLY A 167 -3.56 -1.25 11.44
CA GLY A 167 -3.02 -1.85 10.23
C GLY A 167 -3.31 -3.34 10.18
N ILE A 168 -3.23 -3.92 9.00
CA ILE A 168 -3.54 -5.32 8.74
C ILE A 168 -2.28 -6.06 8.34
N SER A 169 -2.08 -7.31 8.85
CA SER A 169 -0.94 -8.18 8.50
C SER A 169 0.39 -7.48 8.80
N LYS A 170 1.26 -7.26 7.81
CA LYS A 170 2.50 -6.48 7.97
C LYS A 170 2.22 -5.06 8.48
N GLY A 171 1.13 -4.41 8.06
CA GLY A 171 0.67 -3.14 8.63
C GLY A 171 0.32 -3.26 10.10
N GLY A 172 -0.33 -4.36 10.51
CA GLY A 172 -0.59 -4.66 11.92
C GLY A 172 0.70 -4.88 12.73
N GLN A 173 1.69 -5.56 12.15
CA GLN A 173 3.02 -5.68 12.75
C GLN A 173 3.68 -4.29 12.92
N THR A 174 3.59 -3.43 11.90
CA THR A 174 4.06 -2.05 11.96
C THR A 174 3.37 -1.28 13.08
N THR A 175 2.03 -1.45 13.27
CA THR A 175 1.27 -0.85 14.38
C THR A 175 1.85 -1.25 15.74
N MET A 176 2.17 -2.54 15.93
CA MET A 176 2.75 -3.04 17.21
C MET A 176 4.13 -2.44 17.45
N PHE A 177 5.00 -2.43 16.44
CA PHE A 177 6.34 -1.85 16.56
C PHE A 177 6.28 -0.35 16.78
N TYR A 178 5.38 0.35 16.09
CA TYR A 178 5.16 1.78 16.26
C TYR A 178 4.78 2.11 17.72
N ARG A 179 3.84 1.37 18.30
CA ARG A 179 3.47 1.54 19.71
C ARG A 179 4.63 1.27 20.66
N ALA A 180 5.48 0.27 20.37
CA ALA A 180 6.63 -0.04 21.21
C ALA A 180 7.71 1.04 21.15
N TYR A 181 7.94 1.63 19.98
CA TYR A 181 8.97 2.67 19.78
C TYR A 181 8.49 4.07 20.22
N PHE A 182 7.25 4.43 19.89
CA PHE A 182 6.65 5.74 20.14
C PHE A 182 5.35 5.59 20.96
N PRO A 183 5.46 5.22 22.23
CA PRO A 183 4.30 4.84 23.04
C PRO A 183 3.30 5.99 23.28
N ASN A 184 3.72 7.24 23.08
CA ASN A 184 2.91 8.44 23.35
C ASN A 184 2.33 9.08 22.08
N ASP A 185 2.64 8.58 20.89
CA ASP A 185 2.18 9.17 19.62
C ASP A 185 0.70 8.93 19.37
N VAL A 186 0.16 7.82 19.86
CA VAL A 186 -1.24 7.46 19.71
C VAL A 186 -1.83 6.98 21.04
N ASP A 187 -3.12 7.20 21.25
CA ASP A 187 -3.83 6.78 22.47
C ASP A 187 -4.12 5.27 22.43
N ILE A 188 -4.50 4.74 21.27
CA ILE A 188 -4.96 3.36 21.08
C ILE A 188 -4.20 2.73 19.91
N SER A 189 -3.93 1.44 20.00
CA SER A 189 -3.39 0.62 18.89
C SER A 189 -4.27 -0.59 18.66
N VAL A 190 -4.71 -0.78 17.41
CA VAL A 190 -5.60 -1.88 17.00
C VAL A 190 -4.93 -2.63 15.83
N PRO A 191 -3.97 -3.53 16.11
CA PRO A 191 -3.31 -4.31 15.07
C PRO A 191 -4.20 -5.50 14.66
N TYR A 192 -4.57 -5.58 13.39
CA TYR A 192 -5.33 -6.71 12.85
C TYR A 192 -4.38 -7.77 12.30
N VAL A 193 -4.60 -9.03 12.70
CA VAL A 193 -3.87 -10.23 12.22
C VAL A 193 -2.37 -9.98 12.07
N ALA A 194 -1.80 -9.31 13.06
CA ALA A 194 -0.41 -8.84 13.06
C ALA A 194 0.55 -10.01 13.34
N PRO A 195 1.42 -10.40 12.40
CA PRO A 195 2.37 -11.48 12.64
C PRO A 195 3.50 -11.02 13.57
N LEU A 196 3.78 -11.78 14.61
CA LEU A 196 4.94 -11.60 15.46
C LEU A 196 5.95 -12.69 15.14
N ASN A 197 6.78 -12.46 14.13
CA ASN A 197 7.79 -13.41 13.69
C ASN A 197 8.99 -13.40 14.63
N LYS A 198 9.53 -14.59 14.92
CA LYS A 198 10.70 -14.79 15.77
C LYS A 198 12.01 -14.86 14.97
N GLY A 199 11.92 -15.05 13.67
CA GLY A 199 13.03 -15.14 12.75
C GLY A 199 12.56 -15.43 11.35
N VAL A 200 13.48 -15.57 10.40
CA VAL A 200 13.20 -15.97 9.01
C VAL A 200 12.65 -17.40 9.00
N GLU A 201 13.31 -18.31 9.70
CA GLU A 201 12.88 -19.70 9.92
C GLU A 201 12.10 -19.78 11.24
N ASP A 202 10.81 -19.47 11.19
CA ASP A 202 9.91 -19.58 12.34
C ASP A 202 9.10 -20.88 12.26
N GLY A 203 9.63 -21.97 12.76
CA GLY A 203 9.07 -23.32 12.65
C GLY A 203 7.62 -23.52 13.15
N ARG A 204 6.98 -22.49 13.67
CA ARG A 204 5.54 -22.53 14.02
C ARG A 204 4.65 -22.60 12.78
N HIS A 205 5.07 -22.02 11.67
CA HIS A 205 4.28 -22.00 10.42
C HIS A 205 4.20 -23.41 9.83
N GLU A 206 5.33 -24.09 9.70
CA GLU A 206 5.42 -25.43 9.16
C GLU A 206 4.62 -26.42 10.01
N LYS A 207 4.80 -26.35 11.34
CA LYS A 207 4.03 -27.19 12.26
C LYS A 207 2.53 -26.96 12.11
N PHE A 208 2.07 -25.72 12.08
CA PHE A 208 0.66 -25.38 11.91
C PHE A 208 0.09 -25.95 10.60
N LEU A 209 0.79 -25.78 9.48
CA LEU A 209 0.33 -26.27 8.17
C LEU A 209 0.35 -27.79 8.06
N GLN A 210 1.30 -28.47 8.71
CA GLN A 210 1.46 -29.92 8.62
C GLN A 210 0.59 -30.69 9.63
N GLU A 211 0.36 -30.11 10.80
CA GLU A 211 -0.22 -30.86 11.93
C GLU A 211 -1.55 -30.28 12.43
N GLU A 212 -1.76 -28.96 12.35
CA GLU A 212 -2.83 -28.30 13.13
C GLU A 212 -3.98 -27.76 12.27
N VAL A 213 -3.68 -27.17 11.09
CA VAL A 213 -4.74 -26.56 10.25
C VAL A 213 -5.70 -27.62 9.73
N SER A 214 -7.00 -27.44 9.90
CA SER A 214 -8.06 -28.32 9.37
C SER A 214 -7.91 -29.81 9.79
N THR A 215 -8.45 -30.74 9.00
CA THR A 215 -8.28 -32.18 9.23
C THR A 215 -7.04 -32.73 8.53
N LYS A 216 -6.54 -33.90 9.01
CA LYS A 216 -5.42 -34.59 8.38
C LYS A 216 -5.68 -34.90 6.90
N GLU A 217 -6.91 -35.31 6.57
CA GLU A 217 -7.34 -35.64 5.21
C GLU A 217 -7.29 -34.40 4.31
N ASN A 218 -7.71 -33.27 4.81
CA ASN A 218 -7.70 -32.00 4.06
C ASN A 218 -6.26 -31.50 3.84
N ARG A 219 -5.40 -31.57 4.86
CA ARG A 219 -3.98 -31.25 4.71
C ARG A 219 -3.31 -32.14 3.66
N GLN A 220 -3.64 -33.45 3.67
CA GLN A 220 -3.11 -34.39 2.68
C GLN A 220 -3.59 -34.08 1.26
N LYS A 221 -4.85 -33.60 1.06
CA LYS A 221 -5.32 -33.17 -0.25
C LYS A 221 -4.51 -31.98 -0.80
N VAL A 222 -4.25 -30.98 0.06
CA VAL A 222 -3.42 -29.81 -0.33
C VAL A 222 -2.02 -30.27 -0.72
N LEU A 223 -1.36 -31.09 0.09
CA LEU A 223 -0.04 -31.65 -0.21
C LEU A 223 -0.03 -32.47 -1.50
N ASN A 224 -1.01 -33.34 -1.69
CA ASN A 224 -1.12 -34.16 -2.91
C ASN A 224 -1.25 -33.30 -4.17
N PHE A 225 -1.96 -32.18 -4.09
CA PHE A 225 -2.09 -31.24 -5.18
C PHE A 225 -0.75 -30.53 -5.48
N GLN A 226 -0.03 -30.05 -4.48
CA GLN A 226 1.31 -29.49 -4.67
C GLN A 226 2.26 -30.50 -5.34
N LEU A 227 2.24 -31.77 -4.88
CA LEU A 227 3.02 -32.84 -5.51
C LEU A 227 2.57 -33.15 -6.92
N LEU A 228 1.28 -33.06 -7.24
CA LEU A 228 0.75 -33.22 -8.58
C LEU A 228 1.29 -32.12 -9.52
N LEU A 229 1.26 -30.86 -9.08
CA LEU A 229 1.79 -29.72 -9.85
C LEU A 229 3.29 -29.92 -10.18
N PHE A 230 4.10 -30.35 -9.20
CA PHE A 230 5.51 -30.66 -9.45
C PHE A 230 5.70 -31.83 -10.44
N ARG A 231 4.93 -32.93 -10.30
CA ARG A 231 5.00 -34.04 -11.24
C ARG A 231 4.65 -33.65 -12.67
N ARG A 232 3.71 -32.69 -12.82
CA ARG A 232 3.26 -32.18 -14.13
C ARG A 232 3.97 -30.90 -14.58
N LYS A 233 5.00 -30.47 -13.86
CA LYS A 233 5.69 -29.18 -14.13
C LYS A 233 6.05 -28.99 -15.61
N ALA A 234 6.54 -30.05 -16.29
CA ALA A 234 6.94 -29.97 -17.70
C ALA A 234 5.76 -29.56 -18.62
N ALA A 235 4.54 -29.99 -18.33
CA ALA A 235 3.34 -29.65 -19.10
C ALA A 235 2.77 -28.28 -18.65
N LEU A 236 2.77 -28.01 -17.34
CA LEU A 236 2.14 -26.84 -16.76
C LEU A 236 2.98 -25.56 -16.90
N LEU A 237 4.31 -25.65 -16.93
CA LEU A 237 5.18 -24.48 -16.98
C LEU A 237 4.94 -23.59 -18.21
N PRO A 238 4.75 -24.10 -19.43
CA PRO A 238 4.41 -23.28 -20.59
C PRO A 238 3.06 -22.54 -20.43
N MET A 239 2.08 -23.20 -19.80
CA MET A 239 0.76 -22.61 -19.54
C MET A 239 0.87 -21.48 -18.50
N PHE A 240 1.65 -21.69 -17.44
CA PHE A 240 1.95 -20.68 -16.42
C PHE A 240 2.68 -19.47 -17.02
N GLU A 241 3.68 -19.70 -17.87
CA GLU A 241 4.41 -18.64 -18.57
C GLU A 241 3.48 -17.81 -19.45
N LYS A 242 2.60 -18.46 -20.22
CA LYS A 242 1.58 -17.81 -21.03
C LYS A 242 0.65 -16.94 -20.16
N TYR A 243 0.13 -17.50 -19.07
CA TYR A 243 -0.73 -16.77 -18.13
C TYR A 243 -0.03 -15.53 -17.56
N CYS A 244 1.21 -15.67 -17.09
CA CYS A 244 1.98 -14.55 -16.55
C CYS A 244 2.22 -13.45 -17.60
N SER A 245 2.50 -13.85 -18.84
CA SER A 245 2.68 -12.92 -19.97
C SER A 245 1.39 -12.16 -20.30
N GLU A 246 0.25 -12.84 -20.38
CA GLU A 246 -1.06 -12.22 -20.61
C GLU A 246 -1.46 -11.23 -19.50
N LYS A 247 -1.07 -11.53 -18.25
CA LYS A 247 -1.26 -10.64 -17.09
C LYS A 247 -0.20 -9.55 -16.97
N GLN A 248 0.80 -9.54 -17.84
CA GLN A 248 1.92 -8.60 -17.83
C GLN A 248 2.70 -8.59 -16.49
N TYR A 249 2.76 -9.74 -15.81
CA TYR A 249 3.56 -9.89 -14.61
C TYR A 249 5.05 -9.84 -14.96
N ARG A 250 5.83 -9.19 -14.11
CA ARG A 250 7.28 -9.07 -14.24
C ARG A 250 7.95 -9.63 -13.00
N PHE A 251 8.95 -10.47 -13.20
CA PHE A 251 9.69 -11.11 -12.13
C PHE A 251 11.19 -10.84 -12.27
N ASN A 252 11.88 -10.81 -11.15
CA ASN A 252 13.34 -10.70 -11.10
C ASN A 252 14.04 -12.07 -10.97
N ALA A 253 13.29 -13.16 -11.19
CA ALA A 253 13.77 -14.54 -11.17
C ALA A 253 13.26 -15.29 -12.42
N PRO A 254 13.91 -16.40 -12.79
CA PRO A 254 13.44 -17.25 -13.91
C PRO A 254 12.02 -17.76 -13.67
N ILE A 255 11.21 -17.81 -14.73
CA ILE A 255 9.79 -18.20 -14.63
C ILE A 255 9.61 -19.60 -14.02
N ALA A 256 10.56 -20.52 -14.26
CA ALA A 256 10.53 -21.86 -13.68
C ALA A 256 10.72 -21.86 -12.15
N GLU A 257 11.49 -20.92 -11.62
CA GLU A 257 11.63 -20.72 -10.16
C GLU A 257 10.37 -20.07 -9.58
N ILE A 258 9.79 -19.12 -10.29
CA ILE A 258 8.52 -18.49 -9.88
C ILE A 258 7.40 -19.54 -9.81
N PHE A 259 7.37 -20.50 -10.77
CA PHE A 259 6.45 -21.62 -10.70
C PHE A 259 6.65 -22.45 -9.43
N ASP A 260 7.90 -22.83 -9.12
CA ASP A 260 8.21 -23.60 -7.92
C ASP A 260 7.79 -22.86 -6.64
N TYR A 261 8.13 -21.58 -6.52
CA TYR A 261 7.70 -20.75 -5.40
C TYR A 261 6.18 -20.66 -5.28
N SER A 262 5.46 -20.52 -6.40
CA SER A 262 4.00 -20.49 -6.41
C SER A 262 3.40 -21.81 -5.89
N VAL A 263 4.02 -22.95 -6.22
CA VAL A 263 3.60 -24.26 -5.73
C VAL A 263 3.91 -24.43 -4.24
N PHE A 264 5.07 -23.97 -3.75
CA PHE A 264 5.40 -23.99 -2.32
C PHE A 264 4.46 -23.08 -1.51
N GLU A 265 4.15 -21.90 -2.02
CA GLU A 265 3.25 -20.92 -1.38
C GLU A 265 1.79 -21.40 -1.33
N TYR A 266 1.40 -22.35 -2.18
CA TYR A 266 0.01 -22.77 -2.35
C TYR A 266 -0.69 -23.11 -1.03
N ALA A 267 -0.03 -23.85 -0.13
CA ALA A 267 -0.63 -24.24 1.14
C ALA A 267 -0.97 -23.03 2.03
N PHE A 268 -0.07 -22.03 2.08
CA PHE A 268 -0.30 -20.77 2.81
C PHE A 268 -1.49 -20.02 2.22
N ALA A 269 -1.46 -19.78 0.91
CA ALA A 269 -2.52 -19.04 0.22
C ALA A 269 -3.88 -19.75 0.37
N PHE A 270 -3.91 -21.09 0.19
CA PHE A 270 -5.13 -21.88 0.30
C PHE A 270 -5.81 -21.71 1.67
N TRP A 271 -5.06 -21.88 2.74
CA TRP A 271 -5.61 -21.77 4.10
C TRP A 271 -5.87 -20.35 4.55
N GLN A 272 -5.06 -19.39 4.10
CA GLN A 272 -5.24 -17.98 4.43
C GLN A 272 -6.51 -17.39 3.82
N TRP A 273 -6.83 -17.74 2.57
CA TRP A 273 -7.98 -17.18 1.85
C TRP A 273 -9.26 -18.00 2.01
N GLY A 274 -9.20 -19.14 2.72
CA GLY A 274 -10.37 -19.95 3.02
C GLY A 274 -10.96 -20.63 1.78
N GLU A 275 -10.10 -21.13 0.88
CA GLU A 275 -10.51 -21.81 -0.33
C GLU A 275 -11.26 -23.11 -0.06
N ASP A 276 -12.12 -23.52 -0.99
CA ASP A 276 -12.95 -24.70 -0.86
C ASP A 276 -12.15 -25.96 -1.18
N ILE A 277 -11.88 -26.78 -0.16
CA ILE A 277 -11.15 -28.05 -0.26
C ILE A 277 -11.74 -29.03 -1.28
N ARG A 278 -13.05 -28.91 -1.62
CA ARG A 278 -13.73 -29.75 -2.60
C ARG A 278 -13.35 -29.39 -4.04
N LYS A 279 -12.80 -28.20 -4.26
CA LYS A 279 -12.40 -27.69 -5.58
C LYS A 279 -10.97 -28.03 -5.96
N ILE A 280 -10.18 -28.63 -5.03
CA ILE A 280 -8.82 -29.02 -5.33
C ILE A 280 -8.84 -30.12 -6.39
N PRO A 281 -8.16 -29.94 -7.55
CA PRO A 281 -8.04 -30.96 -8.57
C PRO A 281 -7.40 -32.24 -8.07
N THR A 282 -7.90 -33.39 -8.54
CA THR A 282 -7.37 -34.70 -8.20
C THR A 282 -6.36 -35.16 -9.26
N ASN A 283 -5.76 -36.34 -9.05
CA ASN A 283 -4.79 -36.91 -9.99
C ASN A 283 -5.36 -37.15 -11.42
N ASP A 284 -6.68 -37.29 -11.54
CA ASP A 284 -7.39 -37.51 -12.81
C ASP A 284 -7.74 -36.20 -13.53
N ALA A 285 -7.45 -35.05 -12.92
CA ALA A 285 -7.68 -33.75 -13.53
C ALA A 285 -6.81 -33.58 -14.79
N THR A 286 -7.33 -32.87 -15.79
CA THR A 286 -6.56 -32.46 -16.96
C THR A 286 -5.61 -31.30 -16.59
N ASP A 287 -4.65 -31.01 -17.46
CA ASP A 287 -3.74 -29.86 -17.24
C ASP A 287 -4.47 -28.51 -17.36
N ASP A 288 -5.62 -28.44 -18.03
CA ASP A 288 -6.46 -27.24 -18.14
C ASP A 288 -7.32 -26.98 -16.89
N GLN A 289 -7.56 -27.98 -16.06
CA GLN A 289 -8.29 -27.86 -14.78
C GLN A 289 -7.41 -27.34 -13.65
#